data_762fdfaa05cc4d180034a54bff264b8e
#
_entry.id   762fdfaa05cc4d180034a54bff264b8e
#
_cell.length_a   1.000
_cell.length_b   1.000
_cell.length_c   1.000
_cell.angle_alpha   90.00
_cell.angle_beta   90.00
_cell.angle_gamma   90.00
#
_symmetry.space_group_name_H-M   'P 1'
#
loop_
_entity.id
_entity.type
_entity.pdbx_description
1 polymer ?
#
loop_
_entity_poly.entity_id
_entity_poly.type
_entity_poly.pdbx_seq_one_letter_code
_entity_poly.pdbx_strand_id
1 'polypeptide(L)'
;SGLMTLRRFERVFLDIRGFTLAEMMAVAGVFAILVVVAVPNYLAFQPNMRLNGASREVLSKLMWARSKAVVENTSYNVTFPTDHTIEIRKAGVLIQTVDIETEYAGVTFSKSGDDPAFDSRGTAGGATTITITGSSGSKTVTVTAAGNVRIN
;
A
#
# COMPACT_ATOMS: atom_id res chain seq x y z
N SER A 1 -6.72 75.22 4.68
CA SER A 1 -7.27 74.18 3.77
C SER A 1 -6.42 72.92 3.85
N GLY A 2 -6.72 72.01 4.74
CA GLY A 2 -5.86 70.83 4.89
C GLY A 2 -6.32 69.86 5.98
N LEU A 3 -7.59 69.81 6.35
CA LEU A 3 -8.08 68.95 7.43
C LEU A 3 -9.32 68.12 7.08
N MET A 4 -9.50 67.76 5.79
CA MET A 4 -10.72 67.06 5.36
C MET A 4 -10.49 65.72 4.68
N THR A 5 -9.33 65.08 4.80
CA THR A 5 -9.04 63.81 4.10
C THR A 5 -8.64 62.62 5.00
N LEU A 6 -8.74 62.73 6.32
CA LEU A 6 -8.32 61.62 7.22
C LEU A 6 -9.48 60.89 7.94
N ARG A 7 -10.74 61.08 7.55
CA ARG A 7 -11.89 60.43 8.19
C ARG A 7 -12.55 59.33 7.38
N ARG A 8 -11.92 58.83 6.32
CA ARG A 8 -12.55 57.82 5.43
C ARG A 8 -11.92 56.44 5.47
N PHE A 9 -10.92 56.23 6.32
CA PHE A 9 -10.23 54.92 6.40
C PHE A 9 -10.61 54.06 7.62
N GLU A 10 -11.46 54.53 8.52
CA GLU A 10 -11.76 53.79 9.77
C GLU A 10 -13.02 52.93 9.78
N ARG A 11 -13.68 52.68 8.63
CA ARG A 11 -14.93 51.89 8.63
C ARG A 11 -14.84 50.58 7.85
N VAL A 12 -13.68 50.09 7.57
CA VAL A 12 -13.56 48.82 6.77
C VAL A 12 -13.21 47.60 7.63
N PHE A 13 -12.93 47.75 8.91
CA PHE A 13 -12.41 46.60 9.70
C PHE A 13 -13.28 46.14 10.88
N LEU A 14 -14.58 46.42 10.92
CA LEU A 14 -15.43 45.98 12.04
C LEU A 14 -16.71 45.28 11.63
N ASP A 15 -16.69 44.46 10.58
CA ASP A 15 -17.73 43.45 10.41
C ASP A 15 -17.15 42.05 10.65
N ILE A 16 -16.51 41.90 11.82
CA ILE A 16 -16.21 40.55 12.36
C ILE A 16 -17.52 40.03 12.96
N ARG A 17 -18.44 39.64 12.12
CA ARG A 17 -19.58 38.83 12.55
C ARG A 17 -19.04 37.49 12.98
N GLY A 18 -18.91 37.29 14.29
CA GLY A 18 -18.66 35.94 14.84
C GLY A 18 -19.77 34.99 14.37
N PHE A 19 -19.40 33.75 14.08
CA PHE A 19 -20.36 32.72 13.74
C PHE A 19 -21.45 32.62 14.81
N THR A 20 -22.70 32.54 14.39
CA THR A 20 -23.83 32.32 15.32
C THR A 20 -23.85 30.86 15.77
N LEU A 21 -24.38 30.60 16.96
CA LEU A 21 -24.58 29.24 17.45
C LEU A 21 -25.39 28.38 16.47
N ALA A 22 -26.42 28.97 15.85
CA ALA A 22 -27.26 28.30 14.85
C ALA A 22 -26.45 27.88 13.60
N GLU A 23 -25.52 28.72 13.17
CA GLU A 23 -24.66 28.46 12.01
C GLU A 23 -23.66 27.32 12.31
N MET A 24 -23.10 27.28 13.51
CA MET A 24 -22.28 26.15 13.97
C MET A 24 -23.06 24.86 14.05
N MET A 25 -24.32 24.87 14.54
CA MET A 25 -25.19 23.71 14.56
C MET A 25 -25.53 23.23 13.16
N ALA A 26 -25.79 24.13 12.21
CA ALA A 26 -26.05 23.77 10.82
C ALA A 26 -24.83 23.11 10.17
N VAL A 27 -23.63 23.67 10.36
CA VAL A 27 -22.39 23.08 9.87
C VAL A 27 -22.15 21.70 10.49
N ALA A 28 -22.32 21.55 11.81
CA ALA A 28 -22.18 20.26 12.47
C ALA A 28 -23.18 19.23 11.93
N GLY A 29 -24.41 19.63 11.62
CA GLY A 29 -25.44 18.77 11.02
C GLY A 29 -25.02 18.28 9.61
N VAL A 30 -24.50 19.15 8.78
CA VAL A 30 -23.97 18.79 7.44
C VAL A 30 -22.79 17.81 7.57
N PHE A 31 -21.84 18.07 8.48
CA PHE A 31 -20.74 17.16 8.72
C PHE A 31 -21.21 15.78 9.21
N ALA A 32 -22.19 15.73 10.08
CA ALA A 32 -22.75 14.46 10.55
C ALA A 32 -23.31 13.61 9.39
N ILE A 33 -24.04 14.23 8.46
CA ILE A 33 -24.56 13.56 7.27
C ILE A 33 -23.43 13.04 6.38
N LEU A 34 -22.40 13.86 6.14
CA LEU A 34 -21.24 13.47 5.33
C LEU A 34 -20.49 12.27 5.94
N VAL A 35 -20.30 12.26 7.26
CA VAL A 35 -19.62 11.16 7.98
C VAL A 35 -20.42 9.85 7.86
N VAL A 36 -21.73 9.90 8.00
CA VAL A 36 -22.60 8.70 7.90
C VAL A 36 -22.49 8.03 6.52
N VAL A 37 -22.30 8.81 5.47
CA VAL A 37 -22.15 8.29 4.09
C VAL A 37 -20.69 7.89 3.80
N ALA A 38 -19.72 8.67 4.26
CA ALA A 38 -18.30 8.48 3.94
C ALA A 38 -17.67 7.26 4.64
N VAL A 39 -18.00 7.04 5.92
CA VAL A 39 -17.38 5.98 6.73
C VAL A 39 -17.67 4.57 6.19
N PRO A 40 -18.91 4.14 5.92
CA PRO A 40 -19.16 2.80 5.42
C PRO A 40 -18.52 2.56 4.05
N ASN A 41 -18.50 3.58 3.20
CA ASN A 41 -17.89 3.48 1.89
C ASN A 41 -16.35 3.29 2.01
N TYR A 42 -15.69 4.04 2.90
CA TYR A 42 -14.27 3.88 3.19
C TYR A 42 -13.93 2.47 3.70
N LEU A 43 -14.71 1.95 4.64
CA LEU A 43 -14.51 0.60 5.19
C LEU A 43 -14.67 -0.50 4.13
N ALA A 44 -15.55 -0.33 3.16
CA ALA A 44 -15.74 -1.27 2.07
C ALA A 44 -14.54 -1.33 1.10
N PHE A 45 -13.77 -0.24 0.97
CA PHE A 45 -12.57 -0.19 0.12
C PHE A 45 -11.31 -0.77 0.78
N GLN A 46 -11.23 -0.78 2.10
CA GLN A 46 -10.03 -1.23 2.82
C GLN A 46 -9.55 -2.64 2.42
N PRO A 47 -10.42 -3.67 2.31
CA PRO A 47 -9.97 -5.02 1.95
C PRO A 47 -9.30 -5.08 0.57
N ASN A 48 -9.86 -4.35 -0.41
CA ASN A 48 -9.27 -4.27 -1.74
C ASN A 48 -7.90 -3.59 -1.74
N MET A 49 -7.75 -2.53 -0.94
CA MET A 49 -6.47 -1.83 -0.80
C MET A 49 -5.41 -2.72 -0.16
N ARG A 50 -5.75 -3.48 0.88
CA ARG A 50 -4.85 -4.44 1.53
C ARG A 50 -4.40 -5.54 0.58
N LEU A 51 -5.33 -6.17 -0.14
CA LEU A 51 -5.02 -7.19 -1.13
C LEU A 51 -4.12 -6.67 -2.25
N ASN A 52 -4.41 -5.47 -2.77
CA ASN A 52 -3.59 -4.82 -3.78
C ASN A 52 -2.20 -4.46 -3.26
N GLY A 53 -2.11 -3.95 -2.03
CA GLY A 53 -0.86 -3.60 -1.37
C GLY A 53 0.02 -4.83 -1.18
N ALA A 54 -0.51 -5.89 -0.56
CA ALA A 54 0.21 -7.16 -0.35
C ALA A 54 0.68 -7.79 -1.66
N SER A 55 -0.15 -7.76 -2.71
CA SER A 55 0.23 -8.30 -4.01
C SER A 55 1.39 -7.54 -4.65
N ARG A 56 1.40 -6.21 -4.52
CA ARG A 56 2.50 -5.35 -4.98
C ARG A 56 3.76 -5.55 -4.15
N GLU A 57 3.63 -5.78 -2.85
CA GLU A 57 4.76 -6.07 -1.97
C GLU A 57 5.45 -7.37 -2.38
N VAL A 58 4.69 -8.46 -2.60
CA VAL A 58 5.23 -9.72 -3.12
C VAL A 58 5.94 -9.52 -4.45
N LEU A 59 5.30 -8.83 -5.41
CA LEU A 59 5.91 -8.51 -6.71
C LEU A 59 7.22 -7.75 -6.54
N SER A 60 7.21 -6.71 -5.72
CA SER A 60 8.36 -5.85 -5.46
C SER A 60 9.54 -6.64 -4.88
N LYS A 61 9.28 -7.52 -3.90
CA LYS A 61 10.33 -8.36 -3.28
C LYS A 61 10.92 -9.37 -4.26
N LEU A 62 10.09 -9.98 -5.12
CA LEU A 62 10.56 -10.89 -6.15
C LEU A 62 11.41 -10.16 -7.21
N MET A 63 10.97 -9.00 -7.67
CA MET A 63 11.73 -8.19 -8.63
C MET A 63 13.03 -7.67 -8.03
N TRP A 64 13.00 -7.26 -6.77
CA TRP A 64 14.18 -6.84 -6.05
C TRP A 64 15.21 -7.98 -5.91
N ALA A 65 14.77 -9.17 -5.50
CA ALA A 65 15.63 -10.34 -5.39
C ALA A 65 16.27 -10.72 -6.73
N ARG A 66 15.48 -10.70 -7.81
CA ARG A 66 15.97 -10.91 -9.18
C ARG A 66 17.03 -9.88 -9.59
N SER A 67 16.75 -8.59 -9.36
CA SER A 67 17.67 -7.52 -9.67
C SER A 67 18.98 -7.65 -8.90
N LYS A 68 18.90 -7.98 -7.62
CA LYS A 68 20.07 -8.21 -6.76
C LYS A 68 20.88 -9.42 -7.20
N ALA A 69 20.23 -10.51 -7.61
CA ALA A 69 20.91 -11.70 -8.11
C ALA A 69 21.79 -11.38 -9.33
N VAL A 70 21.28 -10.56 -10.27
CA VAL A 70 22.01 -10.14 -11.47
C VAL A 70 23.14 -9.17 -11.12
N VAL A 71 22.87 -8.13 -10.31
CA VAL A 71 23.84 -7.09 -9.97
C VAL A 71 24.99 -7.64 -9.15
N GLU A 72 24.70 -8.52 -8.19
CA GLU A 72 25.71 -9.08 -7.29
C GLU A 72 26.31 -10.40 -7.77
N ASN A 73 25.89 -10.85 -8.97
CA ASN A 73 26.35 -12.11 -9.59
C ASN A 73 26.27 -13.30 -8.62
N THR A 74 25.17 -13.43 -7.90
CA THR A 74 24.97 -14.49 -6.88
C THR A 74 23.52 -14.92 -6.84
N SER A 75 23.23 -16.06 -6.21
CA SER A 75 21.84 -16.56 -6.10
C SER A 75 21.07 -15.85 -5.00
N TYR A 76 19.82 -15.53 -5.30
CA TYR A 76 18.83 -15.00 -4.35
C TYR A 76 17.59 -15.87 -4.34
N ASN A 77 17.24 -16.40 -3.19
CA ASN A 77 16.05 -17.23 -3.01
C ASN A 77 14.99 -16.45 -2.23
N VAL A 78 13.74 -16.55 -2.69
CA VAL A 78 12.59 -16.00 -1.96
C VAL A 78 11.75 -17.15 -1.46
N THR A 79 11.64 -17.28 -0.14
CA THR A 79 10.90 -18.35 0.52
C THR A 79 9.68 -17.82 1.26
N PHE A 80 8.67 -18.64 1.42
CA PHE A 80 7.42 -18.31 2.09
C PHE A 80 7.22 -19.30 3.26
N PRO A 81 7.91 -19.09 4.41
CA PRO A 81 7.88 -20.05 5.52
C PRO A 81 6.52 -20.13 6.20
N THR A 82 5.73 -19.05 6.15
CA THR A 82 4.34 -19.03 6.64
C THR A 82 3.44 -18.40 5.58
N ASP A 83 2.15 -18.38 5.84
CA ASP A 83 1.14 -17.79 4.95
C ASP A 83 1.12 -16.24 4.95
N HIS A 84 1.98 -15.60 5.72
CA HIS A 84 2.11 -14.14 5.81
C HIS A 84 3.58 -13.64 5.84
N THR A 85 4.57 -14.54 5.79
CA THR A 85 5.99 -14.16 5.88
C THR A 85 6.73 -14.43 4.57
N ILE A 86 7.54 -13.47 4.15
CA ILE A 86 8.45 -13.57 3.00
C ILE A 86 9.87 -13.49 3.56
N GLU A 87 10.70 -14.47 3.24
CA GLU A 87 12.13 -14.44 3.54
C GLU A 87 12.93 -14.34 2.24
N ILE A 88 13.96 -13.50 2.26
CA ILE A 88 14.92 -13.38 1.16
C ILE A 88 16.28 -13.84 1.64
N ARG A 89 16.85 -14.80 0.93
CA ARG A 89 18.15 -15.42 1.25
C ARG A 89 19.13 -15.17 0.11
N LYS A 90 20.35 -14.73 0.45
CA LYS A 90 21.48 -14.60 -0.48
C LYS A 90 22.42 -15.78 -0.28
N ALA A 91 22.66 -16.58 -1.30
CA ALA A 91 23.52 -17.78 -1.23
C ALA A 91 23.19 -18.66 0.00
N GLY A 92 21.91 -18.82 0.32
CA GLY A 92 21.41 -19.57 1.47
C GLY A 92 21.37 -18.82 2.81
N VAL A 93 22.00 -17.65 2.92
CA VAL A 93 21.99 -16.85 4.14
C VAL A 93 20.78 -15.90 4.15
N LEU A 94 20.02 -15.92 5.24
CA LEU A 94 18.87 -15.02 5.43
C LEU A 94 19.36 -13.57 5.53
N ILE A 95 18.84 -12.70 4.68
CA ILE A 95 19.19 -11.26 4.66
C ILE A 95 18.01 -10.36 4.97
N GLN A 96 16.77 -10.80 4.69
CA GLN A 96 15.58 -10.02 4.96
C GLN A 96 14.39 -10.93 5.28
N THR A 97 13.61 -10.53 6.28
CA THR A 97 12.29 -11.10 6.59
C THR A 97 11.26 -9.99 6.53
N VAL A 98 10.16 -10.24 5.85
CA VAL A 98 9.02 -9.32 5.74
C VAL A 98 7.77 -10.05 6.20
N ASP A 99 7.14 -9.55 7.26
CA ASP A 99 5.84 -10.01 7.72
C ASP A 99 4.78 -9.02 7.24
N ILE A 100 3.86 -9.52 6.40
CA ILE A 100 2.81 -8.69 5.82
C ILE A 100 1.57 -8.55 6.72
N GLU A 101 1.43 -9.39 7.75
CA GLU A 101 0.25 -9.34 8.63
C GLU A 101 0.15 -8.02 9.38
N THR A 102 1.28 -7.41 9.73
CA THR A 102 1.31 -6.11 10.42
C THR A 102 0.77 -4.95 9.58
N GLU A 103 0.97 -4.98 8.27
CA GLU A 103 0.56 -3.91 7.35
C GLU A 103 -0.72 -4.25 6.58
N TYR A 104 -0.89 -5.53 6.22
CA TYR A 104 -2.01 -6.03 5.42
C TYR A 104 -2.81 -7.10 6.17
N ALA A 105 -3.27 -6.80 7.37
CA ALA A 105 -3.99 -7.74 8.23
C ALA A 105 -5.13 -8.47 7.50
N GLY A 106 -5.17 -9.80 7.65
CA GLY A 106 -6.16 -10.66 7.02
C GLY A 106 -5.87 -11.03 5.56
N VAL A 107 -4.63 -10.78 5.08
CA VAL A 107 -4.16 -11.26 3.78
C VAL A 107 -3.19 -12.42 4.00
N THR A 108 -3.36 -13.49 3.24
CA THR A 108 -2.53 -14.70 3.34
C THR A 108 -1.95 -15.08 1.99
N PHE A 109 -0.84 -15.85 2.02
CA PHE A 109 -0.19 -16.41 0.83
C PHE A 109 -0.44 -17.90 0.72
N SER A 110 -0.61 -18.38 -0.48
CA SER A 110 -0.52 -19.78 -0.84
C SER A 110 0.40 -19.93 -2.04
N LYS A 111 1.33 -20.85 -1.99
CA LYS A 111 2.32 -21.07 -3.05
C LYS A 111 2.08 -22.41 -3.73
N SER A 112 2.19 -22.43 -5.06
CA SER A 112 2.24 -23.62 -5.89
C SER A 112 3.51 -23.60 -6.71
N GLY A 113 4.29 -24.66 -6.64
CA GLY A 113 5.62 -24.78 -7.24
C GLY A 113 6.75 -24.57 -6.21
N ASP A 114 7.98 -24.57 -6.69
CA ASP A 114 9.17 -24.42 -5.87
C ASP A 114 9.38 -22.95 -5.45
N ASP A 115 10.21 -22.73 -4.43
CA ASP A 115 10.58 -21.36 -4.04
C ASP A 115 11.37 -20.68 -5.16
N PRO A 116 11.01 -19.44 -5.55
CA PRO A 116 11.74 -18.72 -6.59
C PRO A 116 13.22 -18.52 -6.22
N ALA A 117 14.10 -19.13 -6.97
CA ALA A 117 15.55 -19.03 -6.81
C ALA A 117 16.15 -18.35 -8.03
N PHE A 118 16.41 -17.06 -7.91
CA PHE A 118 17.00 -16.27 -8.99
C PHE A 118 18.51 -16.47 -9.04
N ASP A 119 19.03 -16.84 -10.23
CA ASP A 119 20.47 -16.95 -10.49
C ASP A 119 21.07 -15.61 -10.96
N SER A 120 22.37 -15.59 -11.19
CA SER A 120 23.10 -14.40 -11.68
C SER A 120 22.66 -13.91 -13.06
N ARG A 121 21.91 -14.72 -13.84
CA ARG A 121 21.32 -14.33 -15.12
C ARG A 121 19.91 -13.78 -14.97
N GLY A 122 19.36 -13.82 -13.76
CA GLY A 122 17.99 -13.41 -13.46
C GLY A 122 16.93 -14.44 -13.87
N THR A 123 17.34 -15.68 -14.14
CA THR A 123 16.39 -16.80 -14.35
C THR A 123 15.98 -17.40 -12.99
N ALA A 124 14.75 -17.83 -12.88
CA ALA A 124 14.28 -18.61 -11.73
C ALA A 124 14.42 -20.13 -12.03
N GLY A 125 14.74 -20.91 -11.02
CA GLY A 125 14.95 -22.35 -11.18
C GLY A 125 13.72 -23.14 -11.65
N GLY A 126 12.52 -22.56 -11.57
CA GLY A 126 11.24 -23.14 -11.96
C GLY A 126 10.14 -22.10 -12.09
N ALA A 127 8.97 -22.54 -12.50
CA ALA A 127 7.78 -21.69 -12.48
C ALA A 127 7.07 -21.80 -11.13
N THR A 128 6.69 -20.66 -10.55
CA THR A 128 6.01 -20.59 -9.26
C THR A 128 4.81 -19.66 -9.36
N THR A 129 3.71 -20.04 -8.75
CA THR A 129 2.53 -19.20 -8.59
C THR A 129 2.28 -18.95 -7.11
N ILE A 130 2.27 -17.70 -6.72
CA ILE A 130 1.93 -17.25 -5.37
C ILE A 130 0.52 -16.66 -5.45
N THR A 131 -0.42 -17.27 -4.75
CA THR A 131 -1.78 -16.77 -4.61
C THR A 131 -1.90 -15.98 -3.33
N ILE A 132 -2.30 -14.74 -3.45
CA ILE A 132 -2.51 -13.80 -2.34
C ILE A 132 -4.02 -13.71 -2.14
N THR A 133 -4.51 -14.08 -0.98
CA THR A 133 -5.95 -14.13 -0.65
C THR A 133 -6.25 -13.16 0.48
N GLY A 134 -7.28 -12.37 0.30
CA GLY A 134 -7.84 -11.48 1.30
C GLY A 134 -9.36 -11.56 1.32
N SER A 135 -10.02 -10.84 2.21
CA SER A 135 -11.49 -10.83 2.33
C SER A 135 -12.21 -10.28 1.09
N SER A 136 -11.52 -9.55 0.23
CA SER A 136 -12.07 -9.02 -1.04
C SER A 136 -11.86 -9.92 -2.25
N GLY A 137 -11.16 -11.04 -2.11
CA GLY A 137 -10.85 -11.97 -3.19
C GLY A 137 -9.40 -12.44 -3.18
N SER A 138 -8.91 -12.87 -4.33
CA SER A 138 -7.53 -13.33 -4.49
C SER A 138 -6.86 -12.72 -5.72
N LYS A 139 -5.54 -12.61 -5.66
CA LYS A 139 -4.66 -12.26 -6.78
C LYS A 139 -3.54 -13.25 -6.88
N THR A 140 -2.99 -13.41 -8.08
CA THR A 140 -1.85 -14.30 -8.28
C THR A 140 -0.64 -13.52 -8.77
N VAL A 141 0.52 -13.88 -8.22
CA VAL A 141 1.82 -13.46 -8.73
C VAL A 141 2.51 -14.68 -9.30
N THR A 142 2.82 -14.63 -10.59
CA THR A 142 3.45 -15.74 -11.29
C THR A 142 4.91 -15.40 -11.59
N VAL A 143 5.80 -16.32 -11.24
CA VAL A 143 7.21 -16.28 -11.62
C VAL A 143 7.42 -17.38 -12.66
N THR A 144 7.92 -17.03 -13.83
CA THR A 144 8.28 -18.00 -14.87
C THR A 144 9.72 -18.51 -14.69
N ALA A 145 10.06 -19.65 -15.24
CA ALA A 145 11.43 -20.16 -15.22
C ALA A 145 12.46 -19.16 -15.82
N ALA A 146 12.05 -18.32 -16.77
CA ALA A 146 12.88 -17.25 -17.32
C ALA A 146 13.05 -16.05 -16.36
N GLY A 147 12.47 -16.10 -15.15
CA GLY A 147 12.54 -15.05 -14.15
C GLY A 147 11.58 -13.89 -14.36
N ASN A 148 10.61 -13.99 -15.27
CA ASN A 148 9.60 -12.94 -15.41
C ASN A 148 8.58 -13.05 -14.28
N VAL A 149 8.28 -11.92 -13.65
CA VAL A 149 7.33 -11.81 -12.55
C VAL A 149 6.14 -10.97 -13.01
N ARG A 150 4.93 -11.46 -12.82
CA ARG A 150 3.67 -10.78 -13.22
C ARG A 150 2.60 -10.94 -12.16
N ILE A 151 1.73 -9.93 -12.04
CA ILE A 151 0.46 -10.00 -11.30
C ILE A 151 -0.69 -10.26 -12.29
N ASN A 152 -1.58 -11.18 -11.92
CA ASN A 152 -2.85 -11.45 -12.60
C ASN A 152 -4.02 -11.25 -11.65
#